data_8dc1a201ea0e3810a3357a303550ce4b
#
_entry.id   8dc1a201ea0e3810a3357a303550ce4b
#
_cell.length_a   1.000
_cell.length_b   1.000
_cell.length_c   1.000
_cell.angle_alpha   90.00
_cell.angle_beta   90.00
_cell.angle_gamma   90.00
#
_symmetry.space_group_name_H-M   'P 1'
#
loop_
_entity.id
_entity.type
_entity.pdbx_description
1 polymer ?
#
loop_
_entity_poly.entity_id
_entity_poly.type
_entity_poly.pdbx_seq_one_letter_code
_entity_poly.pdbx_strand_id
1 'polypeptide(L)'
;MKIGCDLDGTVFQTYEWMVDYYNRTHKDTMLLSSLMNLPKTNTKQARWMLKYFLDASHYINVPPYPLAIPTLLEISRQHNLVFITSRNVRLQSMTERQLSQYGLTNPLYVVDRNEKVHIYKLFKVQLVLEDDLTFAKELYRCHIPVILFDRAWNQDIDWENKVHKKWKRIYSWDEVLPIISSLSQGGEK
;
A
#
# COMPACT_ATOMS: atom_id res chain seq x y z
N MET A 1 -8.43 -10.19 -14.33
CA MET A 1 -7.26 -10.54 -13.48
C MET A 1 -7.64 -10.52 -12.00
N LYS A 2 -6.85 -11.19 -11.13
CA LYS A 2 -6.90 -10.99 -9.68
C LYS A 2 -5.85 -9.96 -9.28
N ILE A 3 -6.29 -8.86 -8.69
CA ILE A 3 -5.45 -7.72 -8.32
C ILE A 3 -5.43 -7.59 -6.79
N GLY A 4 -4.25 -7.62 -6.21
CA GLY A 4 -4.03 -7.34 -4.80
C GLY A 4 -3.71 -5.86 -4.59
N CYS A 5 -4.24 -5.27 -3.54
CA CYS A 5 -3.98 -3.87 -3.21
C CYS A 5 -3.63 -3.75 -1.73
N ASP A 6 -2.52 -3.10 -1.44
CA ASP A 6 -2.22 -2.63 -0.10
C ASP A 6 -3.07 -1.40 0.26
N LEU A 7 -3.07 -0.99 1.53
CA LEU A 7 -3.87 0.13 2.02
C LEU A 7 -3.03 1.35 2.42
N ASP A 8 -2.09 1.16 3.37
CA ASP A 8 -1.38 2.28 4.00
C ASP A 8 -0.22 2.78 3.13
N GLY A 9 -0.27 4.04 2.69
CA GLY A 9 0.68 4.58 1.71
C GLY A 9 0.32 4.29 0.25
N THR A 10 -0.56 3.32 0.01
CA THR A 10 -1.09 2.96 -1.30
C THR A 10 -2.44 3.62 -1.55
N VAL A 11 -3.49 3.22 -0.83
CA VAL A 11 -4.85 3.78 -0.94
C VAL A 11 -5.01 5.02 -0.06
N PHE A 12 -4.54 4.93 1.19
CA PHE A 12 -4.71 5.95 2.20
C PHE A 12 -3.40 6.67 2.53
N GLN A 13 -3.48 7.97 2.78
CA GLN A 13 -2.35 8.85 3.14
C GLN A 13 -1.93 8.66 4.61
N THR A 14 -1.79 7.39 5.03
CA THR A 14 -1.60 7.03 6.44
C THR A 14 -0.32 7.61 7.02
N TYR A 15 0.76 7.59 6.25
CA TYR A 15 2.06 8.05 6.74
C TYR A 15 2.15 9.58 6.77
N GLU A 16 1.61 10.27 5.77
CA GLU A 16 1.52 11.72 5.72
C GLU A 16 0.65 12.24 6.87
N TRP A 17 -0.51 11.60 7.07
CA TRP A 17 -1.43 11.93 8.16
C TRP A 17 -0.80 11.74 9.54
N MET A 18 -0.08 10.64 9.73
CA MET A 18 0.64 10.32 10.95
C MET A 18 1.75 11.35 11.23
N VAL A 19 2.55 11.70 10.23
CA VAL A 19 3.65 12.67 10.36
C VAL A 19 3.11 14.06 10.66
N ASP A 20 2.05 14.48 9.97
CA ASP A 20 1.39 15.76 10.23
C ASP A 20 0.82 15.82 11.66
N TYR A 21 0.15 14.77 12.11
CA TYR A 21 -0.34 14.67 13.50
C TYR A 21 0.80 14.74 14.52
N TYR A 22 1.90 14.02 14.29
CA TYR A 22 3.08 14.08 15.17
C TYR A 22 3.63 15.51 15.24
N ASN A 23 3.86 16.13 14.10
CA ASN A 23 4.48 17.47 14.02
C ASN A 23 3.62 18.58 14.63
N ARG A 24 2.30 18.41 14.65
CA ARG A 24 1.38 19.33 15.34
C ARG A 24 1.34 19.14 16.86
N THR A 25 1.64 17.94 17.35
CA THR A 25 1.46 17.59 18.77
C THR A 25 2.76 17.48 19.57
N HIS A 26 3.91 17.51 18.88
CA HIS A 26 5.23 17.37 19.49
C HIS A 26 6.14 18.57 19.14
N LYS A 27 7.18 18.77 19.96
CA LYS A 27 8.14 19.88 19.77
C LYS A 27 9.25 19.56 18.74
N ASP A 28 9.55 18.28 18.55
CA ASP A 28 10.50 17.77 17.57
C ASP A 28 9.78 17.43 16.26
N THR A 29 10.52 17.41 15.15
CA THR A 29 9.97 17.17 13.81
C THR A 29 10.23 15.76 13.35
N MET A 30 9.21 15.11 12.79
CA MET A 30 9.31 13.83 12.09
C MET A 30 9.29 14.08 10.58
N LEU A 31 10.14 13.37 9.82
CA LEU A 31 10.20 13.46 8.36
C LEU A 31 9.65 12.19 7.72
N LEU A 32 8.87 12.31 6.65
CA LEU A 32 8.36 11.18 5.87
C LEU A 32 9.48 10.26 5.38
N SER A 33 10.58 10.83 4.89
CA SER A 33 11.74 10.07 4.40
C SER A 33 12.45 9.26 5.50
N SER A 34 12.26 9.58 6.77
CA SER A 34 12.87 8.86 7.88
C SER A 34 12.07 7.64 8.34
N LEU A 35 10.81 7.49 7.92
CA LEU A 35 9.88 6.49 8.47
C LEU A 35 10.40 5.05 8.38
N MET A 36 10.99 4.66 7.26
CA MET A 36 11.48 3.29 7.07
C MET A 36 12.68 2.93 7.97
N ASN A 37 13.36 3.94 8.49
CA ASN A 37 14.50 3.76 9.39
C ASN A 37 14.13 3.88 10.88
N LEU A 38 13.01 4.54 11.22
CA LEU A 38 12.60 4.76 12.60
C LEU A 38 12.48 3.47 13.44
N PRO A 39 11.87 2.38 12.94
CA PRO A 39 11.74 1.14 13.70
C PRO A 39 13.09 0.54 14.15
N LYS A 40 14.17 0.86 13.43
CA LYS A 40 15.53 0.36 13.69
C LYS A 40 16.29 1.18 14.74
N THR A 41 15.79 2.36 15.12
CA THR A 41 16.55 3.33 15.90
C THR A 41 16.17 3.39 17.39
N ASN A 42 15.16 2.64 17.83
CA ASN A 42 14.63 2.66 19.22
C ASN A 42 14.46 4.08 19.82
N THR A 43 14.12 5.05 18.97
CA THR A 43 13.93 6.44 19.36
C THR A 43 12.56 6.67 19.99
N LYS A 44 12.37 7.87 20.61
CA LYS A 44 11.06 8.33 21.08
C LYS A 44 10.02 8.33 19.95
N GLN A 45 10.41 8.79 18.76
CA GLN A 45 9.57 8.80 17.56
C GLN A 45 9.15 7.39 17.13
N ALA A 46 10.08 6.42 17.12
CA ALA A 46 9.79 5.03 16.78
C ALA A 46 8.76 4.42 17.74
N ARG A 47 8.93 4.61 19.05
CA ARG A 47 7.97 4.11 20.05
C ARG A 47 6.59 4.77 19.93
N TRP A 48 6.56 6.07 19.62
CA TRP A 48 5.31 6.79 19.39
C TRP A 48 4.61 6.25 18.14
N MET A 49 5.32 6.06 17.05
CA MET A 49 4.80 5.52 15.79
C MET A 49 4.17 4.14 15.99
N LEU A 50 4.83 3.24 16.74
CA LEU A 50 4.26 1.93 17.06
C LEU A 50 2.93 2.03 17.81
N LYS A 51 2.82 2.96 18.78
CA LYS A 51 1.55 3.21 19.49
C LYS A 51 0.48 3.77 18.57
N TYR A 52 0.85 4.69 17.69
CA TYR A 52 -0.06 5.27 16.70
C TYR A 52 -0.72 4.20 15.85
N PHE A 53 0.04 3.24 15.36
CA PHE A 53 -0.48 2.15 14.52
C PHE A 53 -1.34 1.12 15.28
N LEU A 54 -1.42 1.19 16.58
CA LEU A 54 -2.30 0.33 17.39
C LEU A 54 -3.66 0.97 17.70
N ASP A 55 -3.82 2.26 17.45
CA ASP A 55 -5.03 2.99 17.75
C ASP A 55 -5.95 3.16 16.53
N ALA A 56 -7.13 2.52 16.61
CA ALA A 56 -8.13 2.55 15.55
C ALA A 56 -8.60 3.97 15.19
N SER A 57 -8.64 4.89 16.17
CA SER A 57 -9.12 6.26 15.94
C SER A 57 -8.27 7.05 14.95
N HIS A 58 -7.01 6.69 14.80
CA HIS A 58 -6.10 7.34 13.87
C HIS A 58 -6.37 7.01 12.42
N TYR A 59 -6.99 5.85 12.12
CA TYR A 59 -7.16 5.39 10.75
C TYR A 59 -8.46 5.83 10.10
N ILE A 60 -9.55 5.92 10.87
CA ILE A 60 -10.90 6.10 10.32
C ILE A 60 -11.06 7.38 9.48
N ASN A 61 -10.29 8.42 9.83
CA ASN A 61 -10.32 9.73 9.18
C ASN A 61 -9.15 9.97 8.21
N VAL A 62 -8.28 8.98 8.02
CA VAL A 62 -7.18 9.12 7.05
C VAL A 62 -7.77 9.25 5.64
N PRO A 63 -7.47 10.34 4.92
CA PRO A 63 -8.01 10.52 3.57
C PRO A 63 -7.35 9.54 2.59
N PRO A 64 -8.09 9.11 1.56
CA PRO A 64 -7.49 8.40 0.44
C PRO A 64 -6.62 9.35 -0.39
N TYR A 65 -5.67 8.77 -1.15
CA TYR A 65 -4.98 9.54 -2.18
C TYR A 65 -5.96 10.01 -3.28
N PRO A 66 -5.67 11.14 -3.93
CA PRO A 66 -6.49 11.59 -5.07
C PRO A 66 -6.66 10.47 -6.10
N LEU A 67 -7.89 10.32 -6.61
CA LEU A 67 -8.30 9.30 -7.59
C LEU A 67 -8.21 7.84 -7.13
N ALA A 68 -7.71 7.52 -5.94
CA ALA A 68 -7.63 6.14 -5.46
C ALA A 68 -8.99 5.45 -5.45
N ILE A 69 -9.98 6.07 -4.86
CA ILE A 69 -11.32 5.47 -4.71
C ILE A 69 -12.02 5.25 -6.06
N PRO A 70 -12.18 6.25 -6.95
CA PRO A 70 -12.81 6.02 -8.24
C PRO A 70 -12.08 4.98 -9.08
N THR A 71 -10.75 4.96 -9.06
CA THR A 71 -9.95 3.95 -9.77
C THR A 71 -10.18 2.53 -9.20
N LEU A 72 -10.21 2.36 -7.87
CA LEU A 72 -10.49 1.07 -7.24
C LEU A 72 -11.91 0.57 -7.50
N LEU A 73 -12.90 1.46 -7.51
CA LEU A 73 -14.26 1.11 -7.88
C LEU A 73 -14.33 0.61 -9.34
N GLU A 74 -13.60 1.24 -10.26
CA GLU A 74 -13.53 0.79 -11.64
C GLU A 74 -12.81 -0.56 -11.78
N ILE A 75 -11.69 -0.75 -11.07
CA ILE A 75 -10.99 -2.04 -10.99
C ILE A 75 -11.95 -3.13 -10.48
N SER A 76 -12.74 -2.84 -9.44
CA SER A 76 -13.68 -3.81 -8.85
C SER A 76 -14.79 -4.25 -9.80
N ARG A 77 -15.16 -3.41 -10.77
CA ARG A 77 -16.17 -3.76 -11.79
C ARG A 77 -15.62 -4.73 -12.84
N GLN A 78 -14.33 -4.63 -13.17
CA GLN A 78 -13.72 -5.33 -14.29
C GLN A 78 -12.83 -6.49 -13.87
N HIS A 79 -12.34 -6.49 -12.63
CA HIS A 79 -11.34 -7.39 -12.10
C HIS A 79 -11.70 -7.90 -10.71
N ASN A 80 -11.07 -8.99 -10.29
CA ASN A 80 -11.21 -9.53 -8.94
C ASN A 80 -10.21 -8.81 -8.01
N LEU A 81 -10.67 -7.73 -7.37
CA LEU A 81 -9.87 -6.95 -6.43
C LEU A 81 -9.91 -7.58 -5.04
N VAL A 82 -8.76 -7.66 -4.37
CA VAL A 82 -8.62 -8.07 -2.97
C VAL A 82 -7.70 -7.09 -2.24
N PHE A 83 -8.05 -6.72 -1.03
CA PHE A 83 -7.19 -5.91 -0.15
C PHE A 83 -6.37 -6.84 0.75
N ILE A 84 -5.06 -6.60 0.82
CA ILE A 84 -4.15 -7.35 1.68
C ILE A 84 -3.25 -6.35 2.39
N THR A 85 -3.44 -6.20 3.70
CA THR A 85 -2.74 -5.20 4.52
C THR A 85 -2.05 -5.82 5.71
N SER A 86 -0.98 -5.18 6.18
CA SER A 86 -0.27 -5.56 7.40
C SER A 86 -0.66 -4.71 8.61
N ARG A 87 -1.84 -4.10 8.60
CA ARG A 87 -2.43 -3.47 9.78
C ARG A 87 -2.55 -4.47 10.92
N ASN A 88 -2.65 -4.00 12.15
CA ASN A 88 -2.94 -4.88 13.28
C ASN A 88 -4.30 -5.56 13.10
N VAL A 89 -4.38 -6.88 13.34
CA VAL A 89 -5.62 -7.66 13.18
C VAL A 89 -6.80 -7.12 14.00
N ARG A 90 -6.52 -6.48 15.15
CA ARG A 90 -7.54 -5.82 15.98
C ARG A 90 -8.23 -4.65 15.25
N LEU A 91 -7.65 -4.15 14.17
CA LEU A 91 -8.19 -3.06 13.37
C LEU A 91 -9.02 -3.56 12.17
N GLN A 92 -9.22 -4.87 12.02
CA GLN A 92 -9.91 -5.45 10.86
C GLN A 92 -11.30 -4.82 10.65
N SER A 93 -12.17 -4.88 11.66
CA SER A 93 -13.54 -4.34 11.54
C SER A 93 -13.57 -2.83 11.28
N MET A 94 -12.61 -2.09 11.82
CA MET A 94 -12.46 -0.65 11.53
C MET A 94 -12.03 -0.45 10.07
N THR A 95 -11.08 -1.25 9.58
CA THR A 95 -10.60 -1.18 8.20
C THR A 95 -11.70 -1.52 7.20
N GLU A 96 -12.51 -2.54 7.48
CA GLU A 96 -13.70 -2.88 6.69
C GLU A 96 -14.70 -1.72 6.64
N ARG A 97 -14.95 -1.08 7.80
CA ARG A 97 -15.81 0.11 7.88
C ARG A 97 -15.22 1.27 7.07
N GLN A 98 -13.92 1.53 7.17
CA GLN A 98 -13.25 2.58 6.40
C GLN A 98 -13.41 2.35 4.90
N LEU A 99 -13.17 1.14 4.41
CA LEU A 99 -13.36 0.79 2.99
C LEU A 99 -14.83 0.93 2.56
N SER A 100 -15.76 0.44 3.38
CA SER A 100 -17.20 0.50 3.11
C SER A 100 -17.74 1.94 2.98
N GLN A 101 -17.18 2.91 3.70
CA GLN A 101 -17.52 4.33 3.57
C GLN A 101 -17.30 4.86 2.14
N TYR A 102 -16.39 4.24 1.40
CA TYR A 102 -16.09 4.59 0.01
C TYR A 102 -16.74 3.63 -1.00
N GLY A 103 -17.62 2.73 -0.57
CA GLY A 103 -18.27 1.74 -1.43
C GLY A 103 -17.37 0.56 -1.83
N LEU A 104 -16.22 0.40 -1.18
CA LEU A 104 -15.28 -0.70 -1.42
C LEU A 104 -15.65 -1.87 -0.48
N THR A 105 -16.31 -2.89 -1.03
CA THR A 105 -16.78 -4.10 -0.29
C THR A 105 -16.01 -5.36 -0.69
N ASN A 106 -14.88 -5.20 -1.36
CA ASN A 106 -14.03 -6.30 -1.79
C ASN A 106 -13.41 -7.04 -0.59
N PRO A 107 -13.04 -8.32 -0.73
CA PRO A 107 -12.41 -9.09 0.34
C PRO A 107 -11.20 -8.37 0.92
N LEU A 108 -11.14 -8.32 2.27
CA LEU A 108 -10.02 -7.77 3.05
C LEU A 108 -9.35 -8.89 3.81
N TYR A 109 -8.03 -8.95 3.72
CA TYR A 109 -7.18 -9.84 4.51
C TYR A 109 -6.16 -9.02 5.29
N VAL A 110 -6.26 -9.10 6.61
CA VAL A 110 -5.28 -8.52 7.53
C VAL A 110 -4.31 -9.63 7.92
N VAL A 111 -3.04 -9.47 7.56
CA VAL A 111 -2.04 -10.52 7.64
C VAL A 111 -0.77 -10.03 8.34
N ASP A 112 0.01 -10.94 8.93
CA ASP A 112 1.34 -10.58 9.41
C ASP A 112 2.22 -10.07 8.25
N ARG A 113 3.05 -9.07 8.55
CA ARG A 113 3.95 -8.48 7.56
C ARG A 113 4.82 -9.52 6.85
N ASN A 114 5.31 -10.52 7.59
CA ASN A 114 6.18 -11.56 7.03
C ASN A 114 5.44 -12.56 6.14
N GLU A 115 4.12 -12.64 6.26
CA GLU A 115 3.28 -13.56 5.48
C GLU A 115 2.67 -12.91 4.24
N LYS A 116 2.71 -11.59 4.13
CA LYS A 116 2.00 -10.83 3.09
C LYS A 116 2.29 -11.34 1.68
N VAL A 117 3.56 -11.54 1.33
CA VAL A 117 3.94 -12.07 0.00
C VAL A 117 3.49 -13.52 -0.20
N HIS A 118 3.52 -14.34 0.85
CA HIS A 118 2.99 -15.71 0.79
C HIS A 118 1.49 -15.72 0.49
N ILE A 119 0.73 -14.83 1.11
CA ILE A 119 -0.72 -14.69 0.88
C ILE A 119 -1.03 -14.24 -0.54
N TYR A 120 -0.27 -13.28 -1.12
CA TYR A 120 -0.41 -12.93 -2.53
C TYR A 120 -0.22 -14.14 -3.45
N LYS A 121 0.78 -14.99 -3.18
CA LYS A 121 1.03 -16.23 -3.94
C LYS A 121 -0.10 -17.25 -3.76
N LEU A 122 -0.52 -17.49 -2.52
CA LEU A 122 -1.60 -18.44 -2.19
C LEU A 122 -2.90 -18.08 -2.90
N PHE A 123 -3.22 -16.80 -2.97
CA PHE A 123 -4.41 -16.31 -3.67
C PHE A 123 -4.22 -16.18 -5.19
N LYS A 124 -3.05 -16.53 -5.71
CA LYS A 124 -2.73 -16.43 -7.14
C LYS A 124 -2.99 -15.02 -7.69
N VAL A 125 -2.56 -14.02 -6.94
CA VAL A 125 -2.65 -12.61 -7.35
C VAL A 125 -1.74 -12.41 -8.57
N GLN A 126 -2.25 -11.71 -9.58
CA GLN A 126 -1.59 -11.53 -10.87
C GLN A 126 -0.98 -10.14 -11.03
N LEU A 127 -1.37 -9.18 -10.20
CA LEU A 127 -0.84 -7.83 -10.14
C LEU A 127 -1.02 -7.29 -8.73
N VAL A 128 -0.04 -6.58 -8.22
CA VAL A 128 -0.11 -5.94 -6.90
C VAL A 128 0.07 -4.43 -7.01
N LEU A 129 -0.76 -3.68 -6.30
CA LEU A 129 -0.64 -2.24 -6.06
C LEU A 129 -0.02 -2.06 -4.68
N GLU A 130 1.16 -1.42 -4.59
CA GLU A 130 2.00 -1.40 -3.39
C GLU A 130 2.81 -0.10 -3.30
N ASP A 131 3.15 0.34 -2.08
CA ASP A 131 4.07 1.45 -1.83
C ASP A 131 5.35 1.03 -1.08
N ASP A 132 5.36 -0.16 -0.47
CA ASP A 132 6.54 -0.68 0.22
C ASP A 132 7.51 -1.34 -0.76
N LEU A 133 8.68 -0.73 -0.90
CA LEU A 133 9.73 -1.21 -1.80
C LEU A 133 10.24 -2.62 -1.41
N THR A 134 10.22 -2.98 -0.12
CA THR A 134 10.66 -4.31 0.32
C THR A 134 9.73 -5.39 -0.21
N PHE A 135 8.41 -5.20 -0.07
CA PHE A 135 7.42 -6.11 -0.63
C PHE A 135 7.48 -6.15 -2.15
N ALA A 136 7.60 -5.00 -2.78
CA ALA A 136 7.70 -4.92 -4.22
C ALA A 136 8.92 -5.71 -4.76
N LYS A 137 10.08 -5.64 -4.10
CA LYS A 137 11.27 -6.46 -4.43
C LYS A 137 11.03 -7.96 -4.26
N GLU A 138 10.34 -8.35 -3.19
CA GLU A 138 10.01 -9.76 -2.95
C GLU A 138 9.00 -10.31 -3.96
N LEU A 139 7.96 -9.55 -4.27
CA LEU A 139 6.95 -9.89 -5.28
C LEU A 139 7.59 -10.04 -6.67
N TYR A 140 8.51 -9.14 -7.03
CA TYR A 140 9.27 -9.24 -8.27
C TYR A 140 10.07 -10.54 -8.37
N ARG A 141 10.78 -10.95 -7.28
CA ARG A 141 11.49 -12.23 -7.22
C ARG A 141 10.55 -13.43 -7.36
N CYS A 142 9.31 -13.29 -6.94
CA CYS A 142 8.24 -14.28 -7.10
C CYS A 142 7.54 -14.21 -8.47
N HIS A 143 8.02 -13.37 -9.39
CA HIS A 143 7.44 -13.13 -10.71
C HIS A 143 6.01 -12.56 -10.69
N ILE A 144 5.61 -11.91 -9.61
CA ILE A 144 4.33 -11.21 -9.51
C ILE A 144 4.55 -9.75 -9.94
N PRO A 145 3.85 -9.27 -10.98
CA PRO A 145 3.91 -7.87 -11.41
C PRO A 145 3.49 -6.91 -10.30
N VAL A 146 4.17 -5.77 -10.22
CA VAL A 146 3.91 -4.73 -9.22
C VAL A 146 3.78 -3.36 -9.87
N ILE A 147 2.75 -2.63 -9.48
CA ILE A 147 2.66 -1.18 -9.65
C ILE A 147 3.06 -0.58 -8.31
N LEU A 148 4.23 0.06 -8.27
CA LEU A 148 4.75 0.73 -7.09
C LEU A 148 4.41 2.20 -7.13
N PHE A 149 3.68 2.69 -6.14
CA PHE A 149 3.45 4.12 -5.97
C PHE A 149 4.71 4.82 -5.47
N ASP A 150 5.12 5.88 -6.16
CA ASP A 150 6.24 6.73 -5.74
C ASP A 150 5.93 7.43 -4.41
N ARG A 151 6.82 7.25 -3.45
CA ARG A 151 6.68 7.82 -2.10
C ARG A 151 8.05 8.25 -1.56
N ALA A 152 8.06 9.23 -0.66
CA ALA A 152 9.29 9.72 -0.04
C ALA A 152 10.08 8.64 0.72
N TRP A 153 9.43 7.57 1.15
CA TRP A 153 10.04 6.47 1.93
C TRP A 153 10.49 5.28 1.09
N ASN A 154 10.23 5.24 -0.22
CA ASN A 154 10.55 4.08 -1.06
C ASN A 154 11.52 4.36 -2.20
N GLN A 155 12.36 5.38 -2.08
CA GLN A 155 13.34 5.77 -3.09
C GLN A 155 14.54 4.80 -3.11
N ASP A 156 14.83 4.19 -4.25
CA ASP A 156 16.01 3.34 -4.48
C ASP A 156 16.33 3.29 -5.99
N ILE A 157 17.12 4.25 -6.44
CA ILE A 157 17.52 4.40 -7.85
C ILE A 157 18.30 3.19 -8.37
N ASP A 158 19.11 2.56 -7.54
CA ASP A 158 19.92 1.39 -7.95
C ASP A 158 19.05 0.18 -8.29
N TRP A 159 17.93 0.03 -7.59
CA TRP A 159 16.97 -1.02 -7.88
C TRP A 159 16.20 -0.76 -9.17
N GLU A 160 15.75 0.47 -9.38
CA GLU A 160 14.96 0.86 -10.55
C GLU A 160 15.69 0.62 -11.88
N ASN A 161 17.00 0.83 -11.90
CA ASN A 161 17.84 0.58 -13.07
C ASN A 161 17.99 -0.91 -13.43
N LYS A 162 17.65 -1.82 -12.50
CA LYS A 162 17.81 -3.29 -12.68
C LYS A 162 16.51 -3.99 -13.07
N VAL A 163 15.37 -3.32 -12.97
CA VAL A 163 14.05 -3.95 -13.06
C VAL A 163 13.33 -3.57 -14.36
N HIS A 164 13.03 -4.58 -15.20
CA HIS A 164 12.37 -4.38 -16.48
C HIS A 164 11.03 -5.14 -16.55
N LYS A 165 10.06 -4.62 -17.32
CA LYS A 165 8.78 -5.20 -17.78
C LYS A 165 7.71 -5.59 -16.75
N LYS A 166 8.06 -6.15 -15.55
CA LYS A 166 7.07 -6.59 -14.54
C LYS A 166 6.89 -5.63 -13.37
N TRP A 167 7.54 -4.48 -13.46
CA TRP A 167 7.53 -3.46 -12.45
C TRP A 167 7.24 -2.11 -13.10
N LYS A 168 6.32 -1.37 -12.51
CA LYS A 168 6.03 -0.01 -12.91
C LYS A 168 6.00 0.87 -11.67
N ARG A 169 6.84 1.91 -11.64
CA ARG A 169 6.70 3.00 -10.69
C ARG A 169 5.74 4.03 -11.29
N ILE A 170 4.81 4.49 -10.48
CA ILE A 170 3.84 5.51 -10.85
C ILE A 170 3.79 6.61 -9.79
N TYR A 171 3.34 7.78 -10.18
CA TYR A 171 3.27 8.96 -9.33
C TYR A 171 1.84 9.26 -8.88
N SER A 172 0.86 8.75 -9.59
CA SER A 172 -0.56 9.02 -9.34
C SER A 172 -1.47 7.87 -9.74
N TRP A 173 -2.70 7.89 -9.23
CA TRP A 173 -3.68 6.82 -9.44
C TRP A 173 -4.27 6.79 -10.86
N ASP A 174 -4.22 7.89 -11.63
CA ASP A 174 -4.68 7.94 -13.03
C ASP A 174 -3.82 7.09 -13.96
N GLU A 175 -2.59 6.77 -13.57
CA GLU A 175 -1.70 5.89 -14.34
C GLU A 175 -2.08 4.39 -14.22
N VAL A 176 -2.87 4.00 -13.21
CA VAL A 176 -3.13 2.57 -12.88
C VAL A 176 -3.93 1.88 -13.97
N LEU A 177 -5.08 2.43 -14.40
CA LEU A 177 -5.96 1.79 -15.39
C LEU A 177 -5.29 1.59 -16.76
N PRO A 178 -4.55 2.56 -17.32
CA PRO A 178 -3.78 2.34 -18.54
C PRO A 178 -2.80 1.17 -18.46
N ILE A 179 -2.10 1.02 -17.32
CA ILE A 179 -1.15 -0.08 -17.11
C ILE A 179 -1.90 -1.42 -17.03
N ILE A 180 -3.00 -1.50 -16.28
CA ILE A 180 -3.83 -2.71 -16.19
C ILE A 180 -4.33 -3.12 -17.57
N SER A 181 -4.81 -2.18 -18.36
CA SER A 181 -5.29 -2.43 -19.73
C SER A 181 -4.19 -2.99 -20.62
N SER A 182 -2.98 -2.44 -20.56
CA SER A 182 -1.83 -2.92 -21.35
C SER A 182 -1.41 -4.34 -20.97
N LEU A 183 -1.47 -4.69 -19.68
CA LEU A 183 -1.14 -6.04 -19.20
C LEU A 183 -2.19 -7.07 -19.60
N SER A 184 -3.46 -6.67 -19.68
CA SER A 184 -4.56 -7.55 -20.11
C SER A 184 -4.49 -7.91 -21.60
N GLN A 185 -4.02 -6.98 -22.45
CA GLN A 185 -3.88 -7.18 -23.88
C GLN A 185 -2.60 -7.95 -24.28
N GLY A 186 -1.57 -7.91 -23.46
CA GLY A 186 -0.28 -8.58 -23.71
C GLY A 186 -0.26 -10.08 -23.37
N GLY A 187 -1.32 -10.64 -22.81
CA GLY A 187 -1.44 -12.05 -22.44
C GLY A 187 -1.87 -13.01 -23.55
N GLU A 188 -2.11 -12.51 -24.78
CA GLU A 188 -2.55 -13.31 -25.94
C GLU A 188 -1.43 -13.62 -26.95
N LYS A 189 -0.16 -13.75 -26.50
CA LYS A 189 0.92 -14.20 -27.38
C LYS A 189 1.70 -15.35 -26.78
#